data_d7768e00997f88af116883dd04d058d1
#
_entry.id   d7768e00997f88af116883dd04d058d1
#
_cell.length_a   1.000
_cell.length_b   1.000
_cell.length_c   1.000
_cell.angle_alpha   90.00
_cell.angle_beta   90.00
_cell.angle_gamma   90.00
#
_symmetry.space_group_name_H-M   'P 1'
#
loop_
_entity.id
_entity.type
_entity.pdbx_description
1 polymer ?
#
loop_
_entity_poly.entity_id
_entity_poly.type
_entity_poly.pdbx_seq_one_letter_code
_entity_poly.pdbx_strand_id
1 'polypeptide(L)'
;MDHVIIRKLEHLTGTADRPDLGYAIEARERPGPAFKTGTSPDEAVWVQLHGGLFVAKAKIKLGWVAEFGGIDSVRARTRGSAIHDVEDFWKGRPRLGYAVVASLQQEKWIEPFWAGPRTYGYEWIVMDDEKKRTTWLEPKDPPRGGAGLLEQFSSWRANV
;
A
#
# COMPACT_ATOMS: atom_id res chain seq x y z
N MET A 1 -12.02 -2.95 -10.49
CA MET A 1 -10.74 -3.67 -10.31
C MET A 1 -10.20 -3.40 -8.92
N ASP A 2 -9.63 -4.40 -8.27
CA ASP A 2 -9.05 -4.22 -6.94
C ASP A 2 -7.53 -4.11 -7.03
N HIS A 3 -6.96 -3.43 -6.04
CA HIS A 3 -5.51 -3.22 -5.93
C HIS A 3 -5.05 -3.67 -4.55
N VAL A 4 -3.82 -4.12 -4.46
CA VAL A 4 -3.14 -4.37 -3.19
C VAL A 4 -1.90 -3.49 -3.14
N ILE A 5 -1.75 -2.71 -2.09
CA ILE A 5 -0.50 -2.00 -1.80
C ILE A 5 0.17 -2.66 -0.60
N ILE A 6 1.48 -2.78 -0.66
CA ILE A 6 2.29 -3.39 0.40
C ILE A 6 3.07 -2.29 1.10
N ARG A 7 2.99 -2.28 2.42
CA ARG A 7 3.65 -1.25 3.23
C ARG A 7 4.28 -1.86 4.48
N LYS A 8 5.39 -1.32 4.91
CA LYS A 8 6.00 -1.70 6.18
C LYS A 8 5.21 -1.10 7.35
N LEU A 9 5.20 -1.80 8.48
CA LEU A 9 4.51 -1.30 9.67
C LEU A 9 5.00 0.08 10.10
N GLU A 10 6.31 0.34 10.05
CA GLU A 10 6.89 1.62 10.39
C GLU A 10 6.51 2.76 9.43
N HIS A 11 5.91 2.45 8.30
CA HIS A 11 5.41 3.44 7.34
C HIS A 11 3.90 3.69 7.47
N LEU A 12 3.21 2.96 8.35
CA LEU A 12 1.79 3.20 8.58
C LEU A 12 1.58 4.52 9.31
N THR A 13 0.54 5.21 8.89
CA THR A 13 0.12 6.49 9.46
C THR A 13 -1.38 6.44 9.77
N GLY A 14 -1.79 7.17 10.79
CA GLY A 14 -3.19 7.24 11.20
C GLY A 14 -3.37 7.28 12.71
N THR A 15 -4.60 7.03 13.13
CA THR A 15 -5.02 6.95 14.53
C THR A 15 -5.60 5.57 14.83
N ALA A 16 -5.92 5.31 16.10
CA ALA A 16 -6.56 4.05 16.50
C ALA A 16 -7.88 3.79 15.73
N ASP A 17 -8.60 4.86 15.41
CA ASP A 17 -9.92 4.76 14.78
C ASP A 17 -9.86 4.70 13.25
N ARG A 18 -8.79 5.25 12.65
CA ARG A 18 -8.75 5.46 11.22
C ARG A 18 -7.33 5.51 10.69
N PRO A 19 -7.02 4.80 9.59
CA PRO A 19 -5.77 4.99 8.88
C PRO A 19 -5.76 6.35 8.16
N ASP A 20 -4.56 6.91 7.98
CA ASP A 20 -4.31 8.10 7.18
C ASP A 20 -3.22 7.75 6.16
N LEU A 21 -3.57 6.99 5.14
CA LEU A 21 -2.63 6.48 4.14
C LEU A 21 -2.29 7.55 3.10
N GLY A 22 -3.28 8.34 2.73
CA GLY A 22 -3.19 9.41 1.73
C GLY A 22 -3.08 8.94 0.30
N TYR A 23 -2.09 8.12 0.00
CA TYR A 23 -1.76 7.71 -1.36
C TYR A 23 -1.35 6.25 -1.45
N ALA A 24 -1.68 5.61 -2.59
CA ALA A 24 -1.00 4.43 -3.08
C ALA A 24 0.18 4.89 -3.92
N ILE A 25 1.37 4.36 -3.67
CA ILE A 25 2.61 4.80 -4.31
C ILE A 25 3.43 3.58 -4.71
N GLU A 26 3.91 3.56 -5.94
CA GLU A 26 4.96 2.66 -6.38
C GLU A 26 6.04 3.46 -7.08
N ALA A 27 7.29 3.36 -6.61
CA ALA A 27 8.43 4.04 -7.20
C ALA A 27 9.56 3.04 -7.44
N ARG A 28 10.00 2.91 -8.68
CA ARG A 28 10.98 1.90 -9.11
C ARG A 28 11.89 2.42 -10.21
N GLU A 29 13.03 1.77 -10.36
CA GLU A 29 13.95 2.05 -11.48
C GLU A 29 13.36 1.63 -12.83
N ARG A 30 12.47 0.63 -12.83
CA ARG A 30 11.80 0.14 -14.04
C ARG A 30 10.29 0.15 -13.85
N PRO A 31 9.50 0.29 -14.95
CA PRO A 31 8.05 0.27 -14.83
C PRO A 31 7.54 -1.00 -14.15
N GLY A 32 6.68 -0.85 -13.16
CA GLY A 32 6.01 -1.95 -12.48
C GLY A 32 4.65 -2.26 -13.10
N PRO A 33 3.94 -3.28 -12.58
CA PRO A 33 2.63 -3.68 -13.10
C PRO A 33 1.59 -2.56 -13.11
N ALA A 34 1.60 -1.66 -12.13
CA ALA A 34 0.66 -0.56 -12.05
C ALA A 34 0.74 0.40 -13.23
N PHE A 35 1.88 0.47 -13.92
CA PHE A 35 2.02 1.29 -15.14
C PHE A 35 1.28 0.73 -16.34
N LYS A 36 0.96 -0.55 -16.33
CA LYS A 36 0.36 -1.24 -17.49
C LYS A 36 -1.15 -1.28 -17.45
N THR A 37 -1.73 -1.01 -16.31
CA THR A 37 -3.17 -1.15 -16.08
C THR A 37 -3.73 0.17 -15.60
N GLY A 38 -4.77 0.66 -16.28
CA GLY A 38 -5.47 1.87 -15.86
C GLY A 38 -6.19 1.64 -14.53
N THR A 39 -6.42 2.71 -13.79
CA THR A 39 -7.25 2.70 -12.59
C THR A 39 -8.42 3.66 -12.77
N SER A 40 -9.49 3.43 -12.02
CA SER A 40 -10.65 4.30 -12.00
C SER A 40 -11.01 4.71 -10.56
N PRO A 41 -11.65 5.87 -10.39
CA PRO A 41 -12.18 6.23 -9.08
C PRO A 41 -13.05 5.12 -8.49
N ASP A 42 -13.07 5.02 -7.18
CA ASP A 42 -13.83 4.05 -6.39
C ASP A 42 -13.36 2.59 -6.47
N GLU A 43 -12.32 2.30 -7.22
CA GLU A 43 -11.68 0.98 -7.15
C GLU A 43 -11.08 0.75 -5.76
N ALA A 44 -11.24 -0.47 -5.25
CA ALA A 44 -10.80 -0.82 -3.91
C ALA A 44 -9.27 -0.97 -3.84
N VAL A 45 -8.70 -0.48 -2.75
CA VAL A 45 -7.27 -0.64 -2.43
C VAL A 45 -7.15 -1.33 -1.08
N TRP A 46 -6.52 -2.50 -1.07
CA TRP A 46 -6.25 -3.27 0.14
C TRP A 46 -4.83 -3.01 0.59
N VAL A 47 -4.62 -2.85 1.89
CA VAL A 47 -3.29 -2.57 2.45
C VAL A 47 -2.79 -3.79 3.18
N GLN A 48 -1.69 -4.34 2.67
CA GLN A 48 -0.99 -5.48 3.26
C GLN A 48 0.32 -4.99 3.89
N LEU A 49 0.57 -5.42 5.11
CA LEU A 49 1.88 -5.22 5.72
C LEU A 49 2.90 -6.22 5.17
N HIS A 50 4.17 -5.83 5.13
CA HIS A 50 5.26 -6.79 4.92
C HIS A 50 5.09 -7.94 5.90
N GLY A 51 5.08 -9.15 5.40
CA GLY A 51 4.79 -10.35 6.20
C GLY A 51 3.43 -10.98 5.92
N GLY A 52 2.53 -10.30 5.20
CA GLY A 52 1.30 -10.87 4.66
C GLY A 52 0.02 -10.51 5.39
N LEU A 53 0.06 -9.62 6.38
CA LEU A 53 -1.14 -9.24 7.14
C LEU A 53 -1.86 -8.08 6.48
N PHE A 54 -3.11 -8.27 6.06
CA PHE A 54 -3.98 -7.20 5.58
C PHE A 54 -4.62 -6.47 6.76
N VAL A 55 -4.54 -5.15 6.77
CA VAL A 55 -4.93 -4.33 7.92
C VAL A 55 -5.88 -3.18 7.59
N ALA A 56 -5.95 -2.77 6.33
CA ALA A 56 -6.76 -1.62 5.96
C ALA A 56 -7.32 -1.74 4.55
N LYS A 57 -8.31 -0.94 4.26
CA LYS A 57 -8.94 -0.83 2.96
C LYS A 57 -9.27 0.63 2.67
N ALA A 58 -9.15 1.01 1.42
CA ALA A 58 -9.48 2.34 0.93
C ALA A 58 -10.09 2.25 -0.45
N LYS A 59 -10.41 3.40 -1.04
CA LYS A 59 -10.79 3.52 -2.44
C LYS A 59 -9.92 4.55 -3.13
N ILE A 60 -9.70 4.38 -4.42
CA ILE A 60 -9.03 5.38 -5.24
C ILE A 60 -9.97 6.61 -5.36
N LYS A 61 -9.45 7.77 -5.02
CA LYS A 61 -10.16 9.05 -5.17
C LYS A 61 -9.95 9.62 -6.55
N LEU A 62 -8.66 9.77 -6.93
CA LEU A 62 -8.28 10.20 -8.27
C LEU A 62 -7.51 9.07 -8.94
N GLY A 63 -7.64 8.95 -10.25
CA GLY A 63 -6.87 8.01 -11.01
C GLY A 63 -5.37 8.19 -10.77
N TRP A 64 -4.61 7.16 -10.99
CA TRP A 64 -3.16 7.21 -10.80
C TRP A 64 -2.48 8.11 -11.83
N VAL A 65 -1.35 8.66 -11.41
CA VAL A 65 -0.47 9.45 -12.26
C VAL A 65 0.86 8.73 -12.36
N ALA A 66 1.30 8.41 -13.58
CA ALA A 66 2.62 7.87 -13.83
C ALA A 66 3.61 9.02 -14.03
N GLU A 67 4.77 8.94 -13.39
CA GLU A 67 5.81 9.96 -13.49
C GLU A 67 7.15 9.36 -13.84
N PHE A 68 7.91 10.10 -14.61
CA PHE A 68 9.29 9.80 -14.96
C PHE A 68 10.17 10.89 -14.34
N GLY A 69 11.03 10.51 -13.41
CA GLY A 69 11.90 11.50 -12.77
C GLY A 69 12.30 11.09 -11.36
N GLY A 70 12.71 12.07 -10.56
CA GLY A 70 13.21 11.84 -9.22
C GLY A 70 12.13 11.59 -8.19
N ILE A 71 12.50 10.86 -7.14
CA ILE A 71 11.60 10.59 -6.02
C ILE A 71 11.13 11.87 -5.33
N ASP A 72 11.90 12.95 -5.38
CA ASP A 72 11.53 14.22 -4.79
C ASP A 72 10.28 14.82 -5.45
N SER A 73 10.12 14.67 -6.76
CA SER A 73 8.92 15.11 -7.48
C SER A 73 7.70 14.29 -7.08
N VAL A 74 7.88 13.01 -6.83
CA VAL A 74 6.81 12.12 -6.33
C VAL A 74 6.42 12.52 -4.92
N ARG A 75 7.38 12.71 -4.04
CA ARG A 75 7.14 13.15 -2.66
C ARG A 75 6.41 14.49 -2.63
N ALA A 76 6.77 15.41 -3.52
CA ALA A 76 6.12 16.73 -3.59
C ALA A 76 4.62 16.63 -3.88
N ARG A 77 4.16 15.60 -4.60
CA ARG A 77 2.74 15.37 -4.87
C ARG A 77 1.96 14.90 -3.65
N THR A 78 2.64 14.43 -2.62
CA THR A 78 2.00 13.92 -1.39
C THR A 78 1.90 14.96 -0.28
N ARG A 79 2.25 16.21 -0.55
CA ARG A 79 2.18 17.30 0.43
C ARG A 79 0.78 17.40 1.02
N GLY A 80 0.73 17.62 2.34
CA GLY A 80 -0.54 17.68 3.07
C GLY A 80 -1.07 16.34 3.54
N SER A 81 -0.40 15.23 3.21
CA SER A 81 -0.72 13.90 3.73
C SER A 81 0.32 13.42 4.73
N ALA A 82 -0.07 12.50 5.61
CA ALA A 82 0.84 11.98 6.62
C ALA A 82 2.05 11.25 6.01
N ILE A 83 1.87 10.55 4.89
CA ILE A 83 2.96 9.82 4.23
C ILE A 83 4.08 10.76 3.74
N HIS A 84 3.75 12.01 3.43
CA HIS A 84 4.74 12.99 3.00
C HIS A 84 5.85 13.17 4.05
N ASP A 85 5.51 13.11 5.32
CA ASP A 85 6.41 13.38 6.44
C ASP A 85 7.07 12.12 7.01
N VAL A 86 6.83 10.95 6.43
CA VAL A 86 7.47 9.70 6.85
C VAL A 86 8.82 9.57 6.16
N GLU A 87 9.88 10.12 6.75
CA GLU A 87 11.22 10.13 6.16
C GLU A 87 11.70 8.73 5.72
N ASP A 88 11.49 7.73 6.58
CA ASP A 88 11.92 6.36 6.29
C ASP A 88 11.24 5.76 5.06
N PHE A 89 10.01 6.17 4.75
CA PHE A 89 9.32 5.73 3.53
C PHE A 89 10.04 6.19 2.26
N TRP A 90 10.57 7.40 2.26
CA TRP A 90 11.23 8.01 1.09
C TRP A 90 12.71 7.69 0.99
N LYS A 91 13.32 7.33 2.10
CA LYS A 91 14.74 7.02 2.18
C LYS A 91 15.09 5.77 1.37
N GLY A 92 16.18 5.84 0.61
CA GLY A 92 16.68 4.70 -0.17
C GLY A 92 15.91 4.41 -1.45
N ARG A 93 14.93 5.24 -1.80
CA ARG A 93 14.21 5.09 -3.07
C ARG A 93 15.02 5.63 -4.22
N PRO A 94 14.83 5.10 -5.44
CA PRO A 94 15.60 5.55 -6.61
C PRO A 94 15.43 7.06 -6.83
N ARG A 95 16.51 7.74 -7.16
CA ARG A 95 16.47 9.17 -7.51
C ARG A 95 15.82 9.40 -8.86
N LEU A 96 16.03 8.46 -9.78
CA LEU A 96 15.46 8.47 -11.13
C LEU A 96 14.72 7.17 -11.35
N GLY A 97 13.66 7.19 -12.12
CA GLY A 97 12.88 6.01 -12.43
C GLY A 97 11.43 6.32 -12.72
N TYR A 98 10.57 5.39 -12.39
CA TYR A 98 9.14 5.46 -12.66
C TYR A 98 8.36 5.46 -11.36
N ALA A 99 7.34 6.28 -11.28
CA ALA A 99 6.45 6.28 -10.14
C ALA A 99 4.98 6.34 -10.58
N VAL A 100 4.15 5.62 -9.84
CA VAL A 100 2.68 5.69 -9.96
C VAL A 100 2.15 6.16 -8.63
N VAL A 101 1.27 7.16 -8.66
CA VAL A 101 0.69 7.76 -7.46
C VAL A 101 -0.82 7.86 -7.65
N ALA A 102 -1.59 7.38 -6.69
CA ALA A 102 -3.04 7.54 -6.67
C ALA A 102 -3.47 8.04 -5.29
N SER A 103 -4.31 9.07 -5.25
CA SER A 103 -4.88 9.54 -3.99
C SER A 103 -5.98 8.60 -3.53
N LEU A 104 -6.10 8.43 -2.22
CA LEU A 104 -7.02 7.51 -1.57
C LEU A 104 -8.12 8.27 -0.80
N GLN A 105 -9.25 7.60 -0.66
CA GLN A 105 -10.38 8.09 0.14
C GLN A 105 -11.05 6.92 0.85
N GLN A 106 -11.94 7.22 1.80
CA GLN A 106 -12.72 6.23 2.55
C GLN A 106 -11.81 5.17 3.18
N GLU A 107 -10.71 5.63 3.74
CA GLU A 107 -9.74 4.79 4.42
C GLU A 107 -10.31 4.25 5.72
N LYS A 108 -10.15 2.96 5.96
CA LYS A 108 -10.63 2.32 7.18
C LYS A 108 -9.75 1.16 7.59
N TRP A 109 -9.62 0.94 8.91
CA TRP A 109 -9.09 -0.32 9.42
C TRP A 109 -10.10 -1.43 9.14
N ILE A 110 -9.61 -2.63 8.87
CA ILE A 110 -10.42 -3.83 8.73
C ILE A 110 -10.05 -4.83 9.81
N GLU A 111 -10.87 -5.85 10.00
CA GLU A 111 -10.44 -6.99 10.81
C GLU A 111 -9.25 -7.63 10.11
N PRO A 112 -8.08 -7.69 10.77
CA PRO A 112 -6.87 -8.18 10.10
C PRO A 112 -7.02 -9.62 9.64
N PHE A 113 -6.49 -9.92 8.46
CA PHE A 113 -6.46 -11.28 7.95
C PHE A 113 -5.16 -11.54 7.18
N TRP A 114 -4.78 -12.81 7.13
CA TRP A 114 -3.62 -13.26 6.38
C TRP A 114 -4.04 -13.71 4.99
N ALA A 115 -3.34 -13.25 3.97
CA ALA A 115 -3.57 -13.66 2.60
C ALA A 115 -2.38 -13.34 1.72
N GLY A 116 -2.39 -13.90 0.52
CA GLY A 116 -1.42 -13.56 -0.51
C GLY A 116 -0.06 -14.21 -0.35
N PRO A 117 0.71 -14.18 -1.45
CA PRO A 117 2.12 -14.51 -1.39
C PRO A 117 2.87 -13.43 -0.63
N ARG A 118 3.99 -13.80 -0.04
CA ARG A 118 4.87 -12.88 0.68
C ARG A 118 6.04 -12.44 -0.19
N THR A 119 5.78 -12.18 -1.45
CA THR A 119 6.79 -11.67 -2.37
C THR A 119 6.78 -10.16 -2.34
N TYR A 120 7.94 -9.57 -2.17
CA TYR A 120 8.09 -8.14 -1.97
C TYR A 120 8.73 -7.43 -3.17
N GLY A 121 8.60 -8.00 -4.36
CA GLY A 121 9.12 -7.39 -5.58
C GLY A 121 8.37 -6.14 -6.02
N TYR A 122 7.13 -5.99 -5.59
CA TYR A 122 6.27 -4.86 -5.96
C TYR A 122 5.56 -4.32 -4.73
N GLU A 123 5.34 -3.00 -4.71
CA GLU A 123 4.59 -2.34 -3.65
C GLU A 123 3.11 -2.15 -4.02
N TRP A 124 2.76 -2.40 -5.27
CA TRP A 124 1.41 -2.22 -5.79
C TRP A 124 1.10 -3.32 -6.80
N ILE A 125 0.11 -4.13 -6.50
CA ILE A 125 -0.35 -5.22 -7.35
C ILE A 125 -1.76 -4.94 -7.81
N VAL A 126 -1.98 -5.03 -9.11
CA VAL A 126 -3.31 -4.84 -9.71
C VAL A 126 -3.98 -6.19 -9.86
N MET A 127 -5.17 -6.34 -9.29
CA MET A 127 -5.97 -7.57 -9.38
C MET A 127 -6.75 -7.56 -10.68
N ASP A 128 -6.06 -7.70 -11.80
CA ASP A 128 -6.62 -7.59 -13.14
C ASP A 128 -7.27 -8.87 -13.66
N ASP A 129 -7.16 -9.97 -12.93
CA ASP A 129 -7.87 -11.21 -13.20
C ASP A 129 -8.31 -11.91 -11.91
N GLU A 130 -9.24 -12.86 -12.05
CA GLU A 130 -9.79 -13.58 -10.90
C GLU A 130 -8.76 -14.48 -10.21
N LYS A 131 -7.81 -15.02 -10.93
CA LYS A 131 -6.74 -15.83 -10.37
C LYS A 131 -5.84 -15.02 -9.45
N LYS A 132 -5.45 -13.82 -9.85
CA LYS A 132 -4.69 -12.91 -9.01
C LYS A 132 -5.47 -12.51 -7.77
N ARG A 133 -6.76 -12.19 -7.95
CA ARG A 133 -7.63 -11.82 -6.84
C ARG A 133 -7.71 -12.95 -5.81
N THR A 134 -7.93 -14.18 -6.24
CA THR A 134 -7.96 -15.34 -5.35
C THR A 134 -6.61 -15.54 -4.65
N THR A 135 -5.51 -15.47 -5.40
CA THR A 135 -4.16 -15.64 -4.85
C THR A 135 -3.84 -14.60 -3.78
N TRP A 136 -4.22 -13.34 -4.00
CA TRP A 136 -3.83 -12.23 -3.12
C TRP A 136 -4.80 -11.92 -2.00
N LEU A 137 -6.10 -12.16 -2.19
CA LEU A 137 -7.13 -11.69 -1.24
C LEU A 137 -7.88 -12.81 -0.53
N GLU A 138 -7.73 -14.07 -0.93
CA GLU A 138 -8.37 -15.16 -0.23
C GLU A 138 -7.69 -15.40 1.13
N PRO A 139 -8.45 -15.34 2.25
CA PRO A 139 -7.88 -15.55 3.57
C PRO A 139 -7.19 -16.91 3.71
N LYS A 140 -6.08 -16.92 4.40
CA LYS A 140 -5.25 -18.10 4.68
C LYS A 140 -4.92 -18.18 6.15
N ASP A 141 -4.44 -19.33 6.58
CA ASP A 141 -3.90 -19.49 7.92
C ASP A 141 -2.67 -18.60 8.15
N PRO A 142 -2.46 -18.12 9.37
CA PRO A 142 -1.28 -17.34 9.70
C PRO A 142 0.00 -18.09 9.32
N PRO A 143 1.00 -17.39 8.79
CA PRO A 143 2.28 -18.02 8.58
C PRO A 143 2.99 -18.34 9.88
N ARG A 144 3.96 -19.23 9.84
CA ARG A 144 4.81 -19.54 10.98
C ARG A 144 5.49 -18.26 11.49
N GLY A 145 5.31 -17.94 12.76
CA GLY A 145 5.83 -16.69 13.33
C GLY A 145 5.01 -15.44 13.06
N GLY A 146 3.86 -15.56 12.39
CA GLY A 146 3.01 -14.43 12.06
C GLY A 146 2.36 -13.73 13.25
N ALA A 147 2.19 -14.42 14.37
CA ALA A 147 1.59 -13.84 15.57
C ALA A 147 2.33 -12.57 16.04
N GLY A 148 3.65 -12.50 15.88
CA GLY A 148 4.44 -11.33 16.24
C GLY A 148 4.05 -10.08 15.46
N LEU A 149 3.82 -10.21 14.17
CA LEU A 149 3.39 -9.07 13.33
C LEU A 149 2.01 -8.57 13.72
N LEU A 150 1.06 -9.47 13.97
CA LEU A 150 -0.28 -9.10 14.42
C LEU A 150 -0.23 -8.37 15.78
N GLU A 151 0.58 -8.84 16.71
CA GLU A 151 0.78 -8.17 18.00
C GLU A 151 1.40 -6.79 17.84
N GLN A 152 2.42 -6.65 17.00
CA GLN A 152 3.08 -5.38 16.71
C GLN A 152 2.09 -4.39 16.09
N PHE A 153 1.29 -4.81 15.13
CA PHE A 153 0.27 -3.96 14.53
C PHE A 153 -0.78 -3.54 15.55
N SER A 154 -1.31 -4.46 16.34
CA SER A 154 -2.32 -4.18 17.36
C SER A 154 -1.81 -3.19 18.41
N SER A 155 -0.56 -3.38 18.85
CA SER A 155 0.10 -2.50 19.80
C SER A 155 0.34 -1.10 19.20
N TRP A 156 0.82 -1.03 17.96
CA TRP A 156 0.99 0.23 17.26
C TRP A 156 -0.32 1.00 17.17
N ARG A 157 -1.39 0.32 16.73
CA ARG A 157 -2.72 0.95 16.58
C ARG A 157 -3.28 1.45 17.91
N ALA A 158 -3.06 0.72 18.99
CA ALA A 158 -3.54 1.12 20.32
C ALA A 158 -2.83 2.37 20.86
N ASN A 159 -1.63 2.68 20.37
CA ASN A 159 -0.77 3.75 20.88
C ASN A 159 -0.67 4.99 19.95
N VAL A 160 -1.39 5.00 18.86
CA VAL A 160 -1.39 6.16 17.94
C VAL A 160 -2.57 7.09 18.15
#